data_3197bc0c2037ca98900503fa3191e22b
#
_entry.id   3197bc0c2037ca98900503fa3191e22b
#
_cell.length_a   1.000
_cell.length_b   1.000
_cell.length_c   1.000
_cell.angle_alpha   90.00
_cell.angle_beta   90.00
_cell.angle_gamma   90.00
#
_symmetry.space_group_name_H-M   'P 1'
#
loop_
_entity.id
_entity.type
_entity.pdbx_description
1 polymer ?
#
loop_
_entity_poly.entity_id
_entity_poly.type
_entity_poly.pdbx_seq_one_letter_code
_entity_poly.pdbx_strand_id
1 'polypeptide(L)'
;MRSSGILMHITSLPGPYGVGTMGKQAFAFVDFLKDAGQRLWQILPLTPTGFGDSPYQSCSTFAGNHYLIDLDFLVEDGLLDQEEISGIRWCRKDEKADFGLLYNNRLKVLRLAYGRFGGSEAFDAFCDRSSAWLPDFALFMALKERYGGKPWYEWPENVKHRSADAMAQAREELAEQIRFYSFVQYLFFTQWEALHGYANDCGIQIIGDVPIYVPLDSVEVWSQPQLFELDRKLNPIAVAGCPPDGFTEDGQLWGNPLYRWSVHKKQGYQWWLERLAAAGRMYDVIRLDHFRGFEAYWSVPYGHKTARYGKWVKGPGMSFVKALKKGLPDLPLIAEDLGFLTQEVLDLRDAGGWPGMKVLQFAFDPKEPSDYLPHTYVHNSVCYTGTHDNMTMRQWFETASREEVEFAAAYMNLSQKEGYVWGTIRTALASVSDLCVIQLQDYLNLDGRARMNFPGTLSDSNWTWRAKDGIITKDLAKKIRELTRLYARI
;
A
#
# COMPACT_ATOMS: atom_id res chain seq x y z
N MET A 1 -6.95 4.44 -23.41
CA MET A 1 -6.47 3.17 -24.06
C MET A 1 -6.71 2.06 -23.05
N ARG A 2 -7.29 0.93 -23.46
CA ARG A 2 -7.53 -0.21 -22.55
C ARG A 2 -6.19 -0.86 -22.18
N SER A 3 -5.96 -1.12 -20.90
CA SER A 3 -4.72 -1.71 -20.40
C SER A 3 -4.99 -2.77 -19.34
N SER A 4 -4.03 -3.66 -19.14
CA SER A 4 -4.06 -4.62 -18.04
C SER A 4 -2.78 -4.60 -17.22
N GLY A 5 -2.87 -5.12 -16.01
CA GLY A 5 -1.77 -5.22 -15.08
C GLY A 5 -1.91 -6.36 -14.09
N ILE A 6 -0.88 -6.49 -13.27
CA ILE A 6 -0.81 -7.48 -12.20
C ILE A 6 -0.65 -6.79 -10.86
N LEU A 7 -1.48 -7.21 -9.89
CA LEU A 7 -1.31 -6.87 -8.47
C LEU A 7 -0.33 -7.86 -7.85
N MET A 8 0.83 -7.35 -7.43
CA MET A 8 1.86 -8.11 -6.74
C MET A 8 2.72 -7.16 -5.91
N HIS A 9 2.64 -7.25 -4.59
CA HIS A 9 3.47 -6.41 -3.75
C HIS A 9 4.94 -6.87 -3.77
N ILE A 10 5.88 -5.93 -3.64
CA ILE A 10 7.32 -6.24 -3.67
C ILE A 10 7.71 -7.25 -2.59
N THR A 11 7.15 -7.12 -1.37
CA THR A 11 7.42 -8.09 -0.28
C THR A 11 7.08 -9.53 -0.64
N SER A 12 6.17 -9.73 -1.59
CA SER A 12 5.71 -11.05 -2.04
C SER A 12 6.56 -11.64 -3.17
N LEU A 13 7.54 -10.92 -3.69
CA LEU A 13 8.51 -11.47 -4.64
C LEU A 13 9.42 -12.51 -3.95
N PRO A 14 9.92 -13.50 -4.68
CA PRO A 14 10.94 -14.40 -4.14
C PRO A 14 12.22 -13.63 -3.83
N GLY A 15 13.09 -14.20 -3.01
CA GLY A 15 14.39 -13.60 -2.67
C GLY A 15 14.97 -14.15 -1.38
N PRO A 16 16.28 -14.01 -1.16
CA PRO A 16 16.99 -14.66 -0.06
C PRO A 16 16.81 -13.99 1.31
N TYR A 17 16.32 -12.73 1.34
CA TYR A 17 16.39 -11.88 2.54
C TYR A 17 15.11 -11.85 3.37
N GLY A 18 14.34 -12.94 3.39
CA GLY A 18 13.16 -13.11 4.24
C GLY A 18 11.91 -12.36 3.77
N VAL A 19 12.06 -11.49 2.80
CA VAL A 19 11.03 -10.69 2.14
C VAL A 19 11.49 -10.40 0.72
N GLY A 20 10.58 -10.11 -0.19
CA GLY A 20 10.94 -9.59 -1.51
C GLY A 20 11.53 -8.18 -1.37
N THR A 21 12.54 -7.88 -2.19
CA THR A 21 13.30 -6.63 -2.16
C THR A 21 13.32 -5.98 -3.54
N MET A 22 13.83 -4.75 -3.65
CA MET A 22 14.01 -4.02 -4.91
C MET A 22 15.25 -4.48 -5.69
N GLY A 23 15.62 -5.78 -5.55
CA GLY A 23 16.76 -6.41 -6.18
C GLY A 23 16.41 -7.15 -7.48
N LYS A 24 17.31 -8.05 -7.88
CA LYS A 24 17.25 -8.81 -9.15
C LYS A 24 15.88 -9.43 -9.46
N GLN A 25 15.15 -9.90 -8.42
CA GLN A 25 13.83 -10.51 -8.62
C GLN A 25 12.75 -9.48 -8.97
N ALA A 26 12.87 -8.25 -8.49
CA ALA A 26 11.95 -7.17 -8.86
C ALA A 26 12.16 -6.75 -10.33
N PHE A 27 13.41 -6.61 -10.77
CA PHE A 27 13.72 -6.36 -12.18
C PHE A 27 13.26 -7.51 -13.08
N ALA A 28 13.49 -8.77 -12.69
CA ALA A 28 12.98 -9.94 -13.41
C ALA A 28 11.45 -9.98 -13.48
N PHE A 29 10.77 -9.46 -12.46
CA PHE A 29 9.31 -9.33 -12.49
C PHE A 29 8.83 -8.26 -13.48
N VAL A 30 9.56 -7.17 -13.63
CA VAL A 30 9.30 -6.17 -14.70
C VAL A 30 9.45 -6.83 -16.08
N ASP A 31 10.50 -7.61 -16.30
CA ASP A 31 10.69 -8.35 -17.55
C ASP A 31 9.53 -9.33 -17.81
N PHE A 32 9.09 -10.05 -16.77
CA PHE A 32 7.92 -10.93 -16.86
C PHE A 32 6.66 -10.15 -17.24
N LEU A 33 6.40 -8.98 -16.66
CA LEU A 33 5.25 -8.13 -17.01
C LEU A 33 5.29 -7.71 -18.47
N LYS A 34 6.44 -7.29 -18.96
CA LYS A 34 6.68 -6.93 -20.36
C LYS A 34 6.41 -8.14 -21.29
N ASP A 35 6.97 -9.30 -20.96
CA ASP A 35 6.78 -10.53 -21.71
C ASP A 35 5.32 -10.98 -21.69
N ALA A 36 4.60 -10.77 -20.58
CA ALA A 36 3.19 -11.05 -20.43
C ALA A 36 2.27 -10.01 -21.11
N GLY A 37 2.84 -8.97 -21.74
CA GLY A 37 2.07 -7.91 -22.39
C GLY A 37 1.29 -7.03 -21.43
N GLN A 38 1.72 -6.96 -20.16
CA GLN A 38 1.12 -6.07 -19.16
C GLN A 38 1.68 -4.67 -19.28
N ARG A 39 0.91 -3.68 -18.85
CA ARG A 39 1.31 -2.27 -18.82
C ARG A 39 1.29 -1.66 -17.43
N LEU A 40 0.72 -2.40 -16.46
CA LEU A 40 0.53 -1.91 -15.10
C LEU A 40 1.08 -2.94 -14.10
N TRP A 41 1.80 -2.44 -13.12
CA TRP A 41 2.20 -3.18 -11.93
C TRP A 41 1.58 -2.50 -10.71
N GLN A 42 0.58 -3.10 -10.09
CA GLN A 42 0.00 -2.58 -8.86
C GLN A 42 0.71 -3.15 -7.64
N ILE A 43 1.10 -2.26 -6.74
CA ILE A 43 1.76 -2.59 -5.47
C ILE A 43 0.98 -1.98 -4.30
N LEU A 44 1.28 -2.44 -3.09
CA LEU A 44 0.77 -1.86 -1.84
C LEU A 44 1.68 -0.72 -1.37
N PRO A 45 1.32 0.04 -0.31
CA PRO A 45 2.16 1.12 0.19
C PRO A 45 3.60 0.68 0.45
N LEU A 46 4.57 1.46 -0.02
CA LEU A 46 6.00 1.20 0.17
C LEU A 46 6.57 1.83 1.44
N THR A 47 5.72 2.37 2.28
CA THR A 47 6.09 3.04 3.53
C THR A 47 6.46 2.04 4.63
N PRO A 48 7.23 2.45 5.67
CA PRO A 48 7.63 1.54 6.74
C PRO A 48 6.45 0.88 7.41
N THR A 49 6.50 -0.42 7.62
CA THR A 49 5.45 -1.16 8.35
C THR A 49 5.60 -0.95 9.85
N GLY A 50 4.47 -0.86 10.54
CA GLY A 50 4.41 -0.76 12.00
C GLY A 50 3.86 -2.04 12.65
N PHE A 51 3.07 -1.88 13.71
CA PHE A 51 2.46 -2.99 14.41
C PHE A 51 1.55 -3.81 13.48
N GLY A 52 1.69 -5.14 13.53
CA GLY A 52 0.92 -6.07 12.70
C GLY A 52 1.41 -6.18 11.25
N ASP A 53 2.59 -5.64 10.95
CA ASP A 53 3.29 -5.75 9.66
C ASP A 53 2.49 -5.21 8.45
N SER A 54 1.37 -4.53 8.72
CA SER A 54 0.51 -3.95 7.68
C SER A 54 1.18 -2.77 6.99
N PRO A 55 1.23 -2.74 5.66
CA PRO A 55 1.71 -1.58 4.91
C PRO A 55 0.78 -0.35 5.05
N TYR A 56 -0.44 -0.54 5.54
CA TYR A 56 -1.41 0.54 5.82
C TYR A 56 -1.25 1.16 7.21
N GLN A 57 -0.42 0.56 8.08
CA GLN A 57 -0.11 1.07 9.42
C GLN A 57 1.34 1.53 9.48
N SER A 58 1.64 2.63 8.79
CA SER A 58 3.00 3.15 8.66
C SER A 58 3.31 4.28 9.63
N CYS A 59 4.51 4.28 10.19
CA CYS A 59 4.99 5.37 11.02
C CYS A 59 5.34 6.66 10.23
N SER A 60 5.31 6.62 8.90
CA SER A 60 5.46 7.80 8.03
C SER A 60 4.78 7.59 6.69
N THR A 61 4.19 8.66 6.13
CA THR A 61 3.59 8.64 4.78
C THR A 61 4.58 9.02 3.68
N PHE A 62 5.78 9.48 4.03
CA PHE A 62 6.80 9.95 3.09
C PHE A 62 8.00 9.03 3.00
N ALA A 63 8.32 8.33 4.09
CA ALA A 63 9.49 7.48 4.17
C ALA A 63 9.28 6.12 3.49
N GLY A 64 10.37 5.55 2.98
CA GLY A 64 10.38 4.22 2.39
C GLY A 64 10.69 3.11 3.39
N ASN A 65 10.15 1.91 3.13
CA ASN A 65 10.32 0.73 3.97
C ASN A 65 11.71 0.12 3.81
N HIS A 66 12.50 0.19 4.84
CA HIS A 66 13.87 -0.32 4.86
C HIS A 66 13.97 -1.85 4.64
N TYR A 67 12.89 -2.60 4.80
CA TYR A 67 12.88 -4.04 4.49
C TYR A 67 12.98 -4.31 2.99
N LEU A 68 12.58 -3.35 2.15
CA LEU A 68 12.63 -3.48 0.68
C LEU A 68 14.01 -3.19 0.08
N ILE A 69 14.94 -2.63 0.86
CA ILE A 69 16.33 -2.41 0.41
C ILE A 69 16.96 -3.76 0.10
N ASP A 70 17.47 -3.94 -1.10
CA ASP A 70 18.19 -5.13 -1.49
C ASP A 70 19.64 -5.09 -0.97
N LEU A 71 20.09 -6.17 -0.35
CA LEU A 71 21.41 -6.23 0.25
C LEU A 71 22.51 -6.63 -0.73
N ASP A 72 22.17 -7.31 -1.84
CA ASP A 72 23.16 -7.64 -2.88
C ASP A 72 23.73 -6.37 -3.51
N PHE A 73 22.91 -5.34 -3.72
CA PHE A 73 23.40 -4.04 -4.22
C PHE A 73 24.36 -3.37 -3.23
N LEU A 74 24.15 -3.53 -1.93
CA LEU A 74 25.07 -3.00 -0.93
C LEU A 74 26.41 -3.76 -0.91
N VAL A 75 26.40 -5.03 -1.27
CA VAL A 75 27.64 -5.82 -1.48
C VAL A 75 28.34 -5.35 -2.76
N GLU A 76 27.61 -5.16 -3.86
CA GLU A 76 28.15 -4.65 -5.13
C GLU A 76 28.78 -3.26 -4.96
N ASP A 77 28.18 -2.42 -4.10
CA ASP A 77 28.69 -1.06 -3.76
C ASP A 77 29.84 -1.08 -2.71
N GLY A 78 30.24 -2.26 -2.21
CA GLY A 78 31.31 -2.39 -1.20
C GLY A 78 30.93 -1.90 0.20
N LEU A 79 29.63 -1.72 0.46
CA LEU A 79 29.11 -1.31 1.77
C LEU A 79 28.87 -2.51 2.70
N LEU A 80 28.78 -3.72 2.16
CA LEU A 80 28.66 -4.99 2.89
C LEU A 80 29.58 -6.04 2.29
N ASP A 81 29.99 -7.00 3.12
CA ASP A 81 30.61 -8.22 2.65
C ASP A 81 29.57 -9.36 2.60
N GLN A 82 29.73 -10.27 1.62
CA GLN A 82 28.78 -11.39 1.43
C GLN A 82 28.68 -12.27 2.68
N GLU A 83 29.79 -12.45 3.44
CA GLU A 83 29.82 -13.23 4.67
C GLU A 83 28.95 -12.65 5.78
N GLU A 84 28.80 -11.32 5.83
CA GLU A 84 27.99 -10.62 6.85
C GLU A 84 26.50 -10.89 6.71
N ILE A 85 26.05 -11.25 5.53
CA ILE A 85 24.61 -11.47 5.22
C ILE A 85 24.26 -12.94 5.02
N SER A 86 25.21 -13.77 4.54
CA SER A 86 24.96 -15.18 4.22
C SER A 86 24.74 -16.06 5.45
N GLY A 87 25.34 -15.70 6.59
CA GLY A 87 25.19 -16.42 7.86
C GLY A 87 23.88 -16.11 8.61
N ILE A 88 23.10 -15.14 8.15
CA ILE A 88 21.88 -14.70 8.82
C ILE A 88 20.68 -15.52 8.32
N ARG A 89 19.92 -16.07 9.25
CA ARG A 89 18.62 -16.66 8.91
C ARG A 89 17.57 -15.56 8.75
N TRP A 90 17.11 -15.35 7.51
CA TRP A 90 16.18 -14.29 7.15
C TRP A 90 14.70 -14.71 7.19
N CYS A 91 14.41 -16.00 7.00
CA CYS A 91 13.05 -16.54 7.09
C CYS A 91 13.06 -17.98 7.60
N ARG A 92 11.89 -18.42 8.07
CA ARG A 92 11.66 -19.83 8.46
C ARG A 92 11.09 -20.65 7.32
N LYS A 93 10.39 -20.00 6.39
CA LYS A 93 9.77 -20.60 5.20
C LYS A 93 9.92 -19.64 4.03
N ASP A 94 10.34 -20.13 2.88
CA ASP A 94 10.58 -19.30 1.69
C ASP A 94 9.29 -18.66 1.13
N GLU A 95 8.14 -19.29 1.39
CA GLU A 95 6.81 -18.86 0.92
C GLU A 95 6.15 -17.81 1.83
N LYS A 96 6.85 -17.40 2.89
CA LYS A 96 6.33 -16.42 3.86
C LYS A 96 7.40 -15.41 4.25
N ALA A 97 7.04 -14.14 4.24
CA ALA A 97 7.83 -13.11 4.89
C ALA A 97 7.91 -13.38 6.40
N ASP A 98 9.08 -13.17 6.99
CA ASP A 98 9.31 -13.35 8.42
C ASP A 98 9.69 -12.01 9.04
N PHE A 99 8.69 -11.18 9.29
CA PHE A 99 8.90 -9.83 9.82
C PHE A 99 9.60 -9.81 11.18
N GLY A 100 9.42 -10.85 12.01
CA GLY A 100 10.13 -10.97 13.28
C GLY A 100 11.65 -11.13 13.11
N LEU A 101 12.09 -11.95 12.14
CA LEU A 101 13.52 -12.09 11.81
C LEU A 101 14.05 -10.83 11.11
N LEU A 102 13.25 -10.18 10.27
CA LEU A 102 13.61 -8.91 9.65
C LEU A 102 13.81 -7.81 10.69
N TYR A 103 12.88 -7.66 11.62
CA TYR A 103 12.97 -6.71 12.73
C TYR A 103 14.27 -6.87 13.53
N ASN A 104 14.63 -8.11 13.82
CA ASN A 104 15.82 -8.41 14.62
C ASN A 104 17.14 -8.18 13.87
N ASN A 105 17.16 -8.27 12.54
CA ASN A 105 18.40 -8.34 11.77
C ASN A 105 18.59 -7.19 10.79
N ARG A 106 17.54 -6.69 10.14
CA ARG A 106 17.69 -5.75 9.00
C ARG A 106 18.44 -4.48 9.36
N LEU A 107 18.04 -3.79 10.41
CA LEU A 107 18.71 -2.55 10.80
C LEU A 107 20.15 -2.78 11.29
N LYS A 108 20.46 -3.96 11.87
CA LYS A 108 21.84 -4.28 12.25
C LYS A 108 22.77 -4.36 11.04
N VAL A 109 22.29 -5.02 9.98
CA VAL A 109 23.06 -5.12 8.72
C VAL A 109 23.19 -3.75 8.05
N LEU A 110 22.12 -2.96 8.02
CA LEU A 110 22.19 -1.58 7.48
C LEU A 110 23.14 -0.68 8.28
N ARG A 111 23.34 -0.93 9.59
CA ARG A 111 24.35 -0.23 10.40
C ARG A 111 25.78 -0.63 10.02
N LEU A 112 26.02 -1.89 9.64
CA LEU A 112 27.34 -2.28 9.12
C LEU A 112 27.64 -1.52 7.82
N ALA A 113 26.66 -1.47 6.90
CA ALA A 113 26.78 -0.70 5.67
C ALA A 113 27.04 0.78 5.95
N TYR A 114 26.30 1.37 6.90
CA TYR A 114 26.49 2.76 7.30
C TYR A 114 27.89 3.02 7.87
N GLY A 115 28.44 2.10 8.63
CA GLY A 115 29.81 2.21 9.18
C GLY A 115 30.91 2.30 8.11
N ARG A 116 30.63 1.84 6.87
CA ARG A 116 31.52 1.97 5.71
C ARG A 116 31.19 3.16 4.82
N PHE A 117 30.02 3.79 5.03
CA PHE A 117 29.56 4.89 4.22
C PHE A 117 30.23 6.22 4.62
N GLY A 118 31.17 6.68 3.81
CA GLY A 118 31.90 7.94 4.05
C GLY A 118 31.14 9.23 3.70
N GLY A 119 29.90 9.14 3.20
CA GLY A 119 29.17 10.24 2.61
C GLY A 119 29.37 10.33 1.08
N SER A 120 28.48 11.08 0.42
CA SER A 120 28.59 11.37 -1.02
C SER A 120 27.78 12.61 -1.38
N GLU A 121 28.14 13.29 -2.47
CA GLU A 121 27.35 14.41 -3.01
C GLU A 121 25.91 14.00 -3.34
N ALA A 122 25.68 12.76 -3.78
CA ALA A 122 24.35 12.22 -4.05
C ALA A 122 23.51 12.07 -2.78
N PHE A 123 24.14 11.69 -1.67
CA PHE A 123 23.47 11.63 -0.36
C PHE A 123 23.09 13.03 0.14
N ASP A 124 24.00 14.00 0.00
CA ASP A 124 23.73 15.38 0.43
C ASP A 124 22.60 15.98 -0.43
N ALA A 125 22.63 15.79 -1.74
CA ALA A 125 21.57 16.20 -2.65
C ALA A 125 20.22 15.52 -2.33
N PHE A 126 20.23 14.25 -1.91
CA PHE A 126 19.03 13.57 -1.42
C PHE A 126 18.48 14.21 -0.15
N CYS A 127 19.34 14.52 0.82
CA CYS A 127 18.94 15.20 2.06
C CYS A 127 18.32 16.57 1.77
N ASP A 128 18.92 17.34 0.87
CA ASP A 128 18.42 18.67 0.48
C ASP A 128 17.03 18.59 -0.18
N ARG A 129 16.87 17.71 -1.20
CA ARG A 129 15.58 17.56 -1.88
C ARG A 129 14.49 16.95 -1.00
N SER A 130 14.87 16.27 0.10
CA SER A 130 13.98 15.64 1.06
C SER A 130 13.79 16.46 2.36
N SER A 131 14.30 17.69 2.41
CA SER A 131 14.34 18.55 3.61
C SER A 131 12.97 18.85 4.22
N ALA A 132 11.88 18.72 3.45
CA ALA A 132 10.52 18.95 3.94
C ALA A 132 10.01 17.87 4.91
N TRP A 133 10.54 16.64 4.87
CA TRP A 133 10.04 15.52 5.68
C TRP A 133 11.15 14.71 6.38
N LEU A 134 12.30 14.54 5.72
CA LEU A 134 13.39 13.66 6.17
C LEU A 134 13.95 14.02 7.55
N PRO A 135 14.20 15.32 7.90
CA PRO A 135 14.72 15.68 9.19
C PRO A 135 13.81 15.30 10.38
N ASP A 136 12.49 15.46 10.24
CA ASP A 136 11.54 15.07 11.28
C ASP A 136 11.37 13.54 11.34
N PHE A 137 11.37 12.84 10.20
CA PHE A 137 11.35 11.38 10.17
C PHE A 137 12.59 10.78 10.82
N ALA A 138 13.79 11.22 10.44
CA ALA A 138 15.03 10.70 10.98
C ALA A 138 15.16 10.94 12.48
N LEU A 139 14.76 12.13 12.95
CA LEU A 139 14.69 12.44 14.40
C LEU A 139 13.67 11.55 15.11
N PHE A 140 12.47 11.36 14.53
CA PHE A 140 11.42 10.49 15.09
C PHE A 140 11.93 9.06 15.27
N MET A 141 12.59 8.51 14.25
CA MET A 141 13.16 7.14 14.31
C MET A 141 14.30 7.04 15.32
N ALA A 142 15.17 8.05 15.41
CA ALA A 142 16.23 8.11 16.41
C ALA A 142 15.67 8.17 17.84
N LEU A 143 14.60 8.94 18.07
CA LEU A 143 13.90 8.97 19.33
C LEU A 143 13.18 7.67 19.65
N LYS A 144 12.55 7.01 18.64
CA LYS A 144 11.96 5.68 18.84
C LYS A 144 13.00 4.67 19.30
N GLU A 145 14.18 4.68 18.71
CA GLU A 145 15.28 3.82 19.12
C GLU A 145 15.74 4.13 20.56
N ARG A 146 15.93 5.41 20.88
CA ARG A 146 16.30 5.88 22.22
C ARG A 146 15.31 5.45 23.31
N TYR A 147 14.02 5.46 22.98
CA TYR A 147 12.95 5.06 23.92
C TYR A 147 12.49 3.61 23.74
N GLY A 148 13.31 2.75 23.14
CA GLY A 148 13.06 1.30 23.03
C GLY A 148 11.84 0.93 22.20
N GLY A 149 11.54 1.68 21.13
CA GLY A 149 10.41 1.47 20.25
C GLY A 149 9.05 1.94 20.78
N LYS A 150 8.99 2.56 21.96
CA LYS A 150 7.75 3.08 22.53
C LYS A 150 7.07 4.06 21.58
N PRO A 151 5.74 4.09 21.53
CA PRO A 151 5.02 5.08 20.76
C PRO A 151 5.28 6.50 21.31
N TRP A 152 5.25 7.50 20.43
CA TRP A 152 5.63 8.88 20.79
C TRP A 152 4.76 9.50 21.90
N TYR A 153 3.53 9.08 22.05
CA TYR A 153 2.63 9.56 23.09
C TYR A 153 2.98 9.05 24.51
N GLU A 154 3.91 8.09 24.60
CA GLU A 154 4.50 7.61 25.86
C GLU A 154 5.88 8.23 26.15
N TRP A 155 6.40 9.12 25.28
CA TRP A 155 7.67 9.78 25.48
C TRP A 155 7.57 10.87 26.58
N PRO A 156 8.72 11.35 27.13
CA PRO A 156 8.72 12.48 28.06
C PRO A 156 7.97 13.68 27.51
N GLU A 157 7.24 14.39 28.39
CA GLU A 157 6.29 15.44 27.97
C GLU A 157 6.93 16.55 27.11
N ASN A 158 8.18 16.95 27.39
CA ASN A 158 8.91 17.94 26.59
C ASN A 158 9.24 17.44 25.16
N VAL A 159 9.50 16.13 25.00
CA VAL A 159 9.75 15.49 23.69
C VAL A 159 8.44 15.22 22.98
N LYS A 160 7.43 14.71 23.70
CA LYS A 160 6.07 14.48 23.21
C LYS A 160 5.46 15.76 22.61
N HIS A 161 5.60 16.88 23.32
CA HIS A 161 5.12 18.20 22.90
C HIS A 161 6.10 18.99 22.04
N ARG A 162 7.24 18.39 21.66
CA ARG A 162 8.25 18.99 20.77
C ARG A 162 8.72 20.37 21.26
N SER A 163 9.01 20.53 22.56
CA SER A 163 9.57 21.81 23.05
C SER A 163 10.87 22.15 22.29
N ALA A 164 11.10 23.42 22.01
CA ALA A 164 12.25 23.86 21.21
C ALA A 164 13.59 23.36 21.81
N ASP A 165 13.76 23.46 23.13
CA ASP A 165 14.98 23.01 23.81
C ASP A 165 15.17 21.49 23.73
N ALA A 166 14.09 20.70 23.94
CA ALA A 166 14.16 19.26 23.84
C ALA A 166 14.46 18.81 22.41
N MET A 167 13.93 19.50 21.39
CA MET A 167 14.24 19.20 19.99
C MET A 167 15.67 19.59 19.62
N ALA A 168 16.20 20.71 20.12
CA ALA A 168 17.59 21.11 19.90
C ALA A 168 18.54 20.11 20.54
N GLN A 169 18.32 19.77 21.80
CA GLN A 169 19.12 18.79 22.53
C GLN A 169 19.08 17.41 21.86
N ALA A 170 17.88 16.94 21.45
CA ALA A 170 17.75 15.65 20.80
C ALA A 170 18.50 15.59 19.45
N ARG A 171 18.47 16.67 18.66
CA ARG A 171 19.22 16.74 17.39
C ARG A 171 20.72 16.70 17.61
N GLU A 172 21.23 17.34 18.64
CA GLU A 172 22.65 17.31 18.98
C GLU A 172 23.07 15.92 19.48
N GLU A 173 22.37 15.38 20.49
CA GLU A 173 22.71 14.08 21.11
C GLU A 173 22.53 12.89 20.18
N LEU A 174 21.59 12.95 19.20
CA LEU A 174 21.25 11.86 18.31
C LEU A 174 21.71 12.12 16.86
N ALA A 175 22.66 13.02 16.64
CA ALA A 175 23.11 13.41 15.31
C ALA A 175 23.52 12.21 14.44
N GLU A 176 24.25 11.23 15.01
CA GLU A 176 24.67 10.00 14.33
C GLU A 176 23.48 9.10 13.96
N GLN A 177 22.52 8.92 14.86
CA GLN A 177 21.32 8.13 14.61
C GLN A 177 20.44 8.79 13.52
N ILE A 178 20.31 10.10 13.57
CA ILE A 178 19.59 10.88 12.56
C ILE A 178 20.24 10.70 11.18
N ARG A 179 21.58 10.81 11.11
CA ARG A 179 22.32 10.58 9.87
C ARG A 179 22.17 9.14 9.37
N PHE A 180 22.18 8.15 10.26
CA PHE A 180 21.93 6.76 9.92
C PHE A 180 20.53 6.56 9.29
N TYR A 181 19.46 7.07 9.89
CA TYR A 181 18.13 6.94 9.33
C TYR A 181 17.96 7.72 8.01
N SER A 182 18.67 8.84 7.86
CA SER A 182 18.75 9.55 6.57
C SER A 182 19.44 8.71 5.50
N PHE A 183 20.54 8.02 5.85
CA PHE A 183 21.23 7.09 4.96
C PHE A 183 20.34 5.90 4.56
N VAL A 184 19.59 5.32 5.47
CA VAL A 184 18.64 4.24 5.17
C VAL A 184 17.60 4.70 4.14
N GLN A 185 17.09 5.93 4.28
CA GLN A 185 16.16 6.48 3.29
C GLN A 185 16.82 6.76 1.95
N TYR A 186 18.06 7.25 1.96
CA TYR A 186 18.84 7.43 0.73
C TYR A 186 18.98 6.10 -0.04
N LEU A 187 19.35 5.00 0.63
CA LEU A 187 19.43 3.68 0.01
C LEU A 187 18.09 3.24 -0.59
N PHE A 188 17.01 3.40 0.18
CA PHE A 188 15.68 3.05 -0.30
C PHE A 188 15.32 3.81 -1.58
N PHE A 189 15.43 5.12 -1.57
CA PHE A 189 15.04 5.94 -2.72
C PHE A 189 15.95 5.73 -3.92
N THR A 190 17.25 5.50 -3.72
CA THR A 190 18.18 5.17 -4.81
C THR A 190 17.77 3.87 -5.52
N GLN A 191 17.47 2.82 -4.77
CA GLN A 191 17.06 1.53 -5.35
C GLN A 191 15.65 1.62 -5.96
N TRP A 192 14.74 2.37 -5.31
CA TRP A 192 13.39 2.57 -5.84
C TRP A 192 13.39 3.36 -7.16
N GLU A 193 14.12 4.46 -7.23
CA GLU A 193 14.25 5.28 -8.44
C GLU A 193 14.81 4.44 -9.61
N ALA A 194 15.78 3.56 -9.33
CA ALA A 194 16.34 2.66 -10.34
C ALA A 194 15.30 1.61 -10.83
N LEU A 195 14.56 0.97 -9.93
CA LEU A 195 13.54 -0.01 -10.29
C LEU A 195 12.35 0.63 -11.01
N HIS A 196 11.87 1.79 -10.54
CA HIS A 196 10.77 2.53 -11.15
C HIS A 196 11.14 3.02 -12.55
N GLY A 197 12.34 3.60 -12.70
CA GLY A 197 12.86 4.01 -14.02
C GLY A 197 12.94 2.82 -14.99
N TYR A 198 13.47 1.68 -14.54
CA TYR A 198 13.50 0.47 -15.36
C TYR A 198 12.11 -0.03 -15.77
N ALA A 199 11.13 -0.01 -14.87
CA ALA A 199 9.76 -0.36 -15.18
C ALA A 199 9.19 0.56 -16.27
N ASN A 200 9.38 1.87 -16.13
CA ASN A 200 8.93 2.85 -17.13
C ASN A 200 9.63 2.68 -18.49
N ASP A 201 10.93 2.41 -18.53
CA ASP A 201 11.68 2.11 -19.74
C ASP A 201 11.17 0.84 -20.45
N CYS A 202 10.66 -0.12 -19.68
CA CYS A 202 9.97 -1.31 -20.19
C CYS A 202 8.51 -1.06 -20.60
N GLY A 203 7.98 0.16 -20.43
CA GLY A 203 6.60 0.52 -20.74
C GLY A 203 5.59 0.08 -19.67
N ILE A 204 6.07 -0.18 -18.44
CA ILE A 204 5.26 -0.58 -17.29
C ILE A 204 5.08 0.63 -16.38
N GLN A 205 3.84 1.01 -16.10
CA GLN A 205 3.49 2.02 -15.11
C GLN A 205 3.21 1.35 -13.76
N ILE A 206 3.67 1.97 -12.67
CA ILE A 206 3.44 1.47 -11.32
C ILE A 206 2.23 2.16 -10.70
N ILE A 207 1.23 1.36 -10.32
CA ILE A 207 0.11 1.82 -9.50
C ILE A 207 0.52 1.63 -8.03
N GLY A 208 0.76 2.73 -7.33
CA GLY A 208 0.98 2.73 -5.89
C GLY A 208 -0.31 2.91 -5.10
N ASP A 209 -0.21 2.81 -3.78
CA ASP A 209 -1.34 2.88 -2.89
C ASP A 209 -1.09 3.89 -1.76
N VAL A 210 -2.09 4.74 -1.48
CA VAL A 210 -2.01 5.77 -0.45
C VAL A 210 -3.20 5.61 0.50
N PRO A 211 -2.98 5.10 1.73
CA PRO A 211 -4.04 5.01 2.74
C PRO A 211 -4.58 6.39 3.08
N ILE A 212 -5.90 6.53 3.24
CA ILE A 212 -6.48 7.81 3.65
C ILE A 212 -5.93 8.26 5.01
N TYR A 213 -5.89 7.37 5.99
CA TYR A 213 -5.45 7.70 7.34
C TYR A 213 -3.97 7.41 7.59
N VAL A 214 -3.46 8.00 8.67
CA VAL A 214 -2.13 7.71 9.24
C VAL A 214 -2.32 7.18 10.66
N PRO A 215 -1.45 6.27 11.14
CA PRO A 215 -1.50 5.79 12.52
C PRO A 215 -1.24 6.90 13.54
N LEU A 216 -1.77 6.74 14.75
CA LEU A 216 -1.46 7.65 15.86
C LEU A 216 0.04 7.70 16.12
N ASP A 217 0.71 6.53 16.11
CA ASP A 217 2.16 6.42 16.28
C ASP A 217 2.90 6.64 14.94
N SER A 218 2.81 7.87 14.44
CA SER A 218 3.48 8.31 13.21
C SER A 218 4.15 9.67 13.39
N VAL A 219 5.14 9.94 12.55
CA VAL A 219 5.84 11.22 12.54
C VAL A 219 4.88 12.37 12.18
N GLU A 220 3.91 12.15 11.32
CA GLU A 220 2.94 13.15 10.89
C GLU A 220 2.07 13.63 12.06
N VAL A 221 1.59 12.70 12.89
CA VAL A 221 0.77 13.05 14.05
C VAL A 221 1.62 13.72 15.14
N TRP A 222 2.85 13.25 15.35
CA TRP A 222 3.78 13.82 16.31
C TRP A 222 4.26 15.22 15.90
N SER A 223 4.59 15.41 14.61
CA SER A 223 5.14 16.68 14.13
C SER A 223 4.08 17.76 13.86
N GLN A 224 2.87 17.34 13.47
CA GLN A 224 1.78 18.23 13.08
C GLN A 224 0.44 17.87 13.75
N PRO A 225 0.38 17.77 15.09
CA PRO A 225 -0.80 17.32 15.83
C PRO A 225 -2.05 18.19 15.59
N GLN A 226 -1.87 19.46 15.19
CA GLN A 226 -2.96 20.39 14.88
C GLN A 226 -3.79 19.95 13.66
N LEU A 227 -3.28 19.08 12.81
CA LEU A 227 -3.98 18.54 11.64
C LEU A 227 -4.98 17.41 12.00
N PHE A 228 -4.92 16.91 13.23
CA PHE A 228 -5.70 15.76 13.68
C PHE A 228 -6.66 16.14 14.81
N GLU A 229 -7.72 15.35 14.98
CA GLU A 229 -8.69 15.54 16.08
C GLU A 229 -8.14 14.98 17.39
N LEU A 230 -7.20 15.69 17.98
CA LEU A 230 -6.60 15.38 19.27
C LEU A 230 -7.07 16.37 20.36
N ASP A 231 -7.12 15.88 21.61
CA ASP A 231 -7.32 16.70 22.80
C ASP A 231 -6.04 17.46 23.21
N ARG A 232 -6.10 18.22 24.29
CA ARG A 232 -4.93 18.98 24.80
C ARG A 232 -3.79 18.10 25.32
N LYS A 233 -4.06 16.81 25.60
CA LYS A 233 -3.06 15.82 26.02
C LYS A 233 -2.54 15.00 24.84
N LEU A 234 -2.94 15.39 23.63
CA LEU A 234 -2.62 14.71 22.36
C LEU A 234 -3.20 13.29 22.24
N ASN A 235 -4.27 12.98 22.98
CA ASN A 235 -5.04 11.76 22.74
C ASN A 235 -6.07 12.00 21.64
N PRO A 236 -6.37 10.99 20.78
CA PRO A 236 -7.47 11.09 19.82
C PRO A 236 -8.80 11.39 20.54
N ILE A 237 -9.61 12.26 19.96
CA ILE A 237 -11.00 12.51 20.41
C ILE A 237 -11.88 11.37 19.87
N ALA A 238 -11.67 11.02 18.62
CA ALA A 238 -12.29 9.91 17.93
C ALA A 238 -11.30 9.30 16.93
N VAL A 239 -11.58 8.09 16.49
CA VAL A 239 -10.74 7.32 15.57
C VAL A 239 -11.55 6.82 14.38
N ALA A 240 -10.84 6.52 13.30
CA ALA A 240 -11.41 5.97 12.09
C ALA A 240 -11.81 4.50 12.24
N GLY A 241 -12.80 4.11 11.45
CA GLY A 241 -13.26 2.74 11.32
C GLY A 241 -14.26 2.59 10.18
N CYS A 242 -14.88 1.44 10.12
CA CYS A 242 -15.98 1.11 9.22
C CYS A 242 -17.18 0.67 10.03
N PRO A 243 -18.41 1.01 9.64
CA PRO A 243 -19.61 0.57 10.37
C PRO A 243 -19.78 -0.94 10.30
N PRO A 244 -20.61 -1.52 11.16
CA PRO A 244 -21.12 -2.88 10.98
C PRO A 244 -21.70 -3.08 9.59
N ASP A 245 -21.40 -4.24 9.00
CA ASP A 245 -21.87 -4.65 7.68
C ASP A 245 -22.24 -6.13 7.67
N GLY A 246 -22.55 -6.71 6.50
CA GLY A 246 -22.86 -8.13 6.35
C GLY A 246 -21.72 -9.08 6.69
N PHE A 247 -20.48 -8.59 6.81
CA PHE A 247 -19.29 -9.39 7.12
C PHE A 247 -18.90 -9.34 8.60
N THR A 248 -19.21 -8.24 9.31
CA THR A 248 -18.88 -8.07 10.72
C THR A 248 -19.92 -7.22 11.46
N GLU A 249 -20.52 -7.82 12.50
CA GLU A 249 -21.46 -7.13 13.39
C GLU A 249 -20.81 -6.01 14.23
N ASP A 250 -19.50 -6.05 14.42
CA ASP A 250 -18.75 -5.06 15.21
C ASP A 250 -18.17 -3.94 14.37
N GLY A 251 -18.25 -4.06 13.04
CA GLY A 251 -17.53 -3.18 12.12
C GLY A 251 -16.01 -3.36 12.23
N GLN A 252 -15.26 -2.49 11.58
CA GLN A 252 -13.80 -2.49 11.64
C GLN A 252 -13.31 -1.26 12.40
N LEU A 253 -12.62 -1.45 13.51
CA LEU A 253 -11.98 -0.39 14.27
C LEU A 253 -10.52 -0.24 13.83
N TRP A 254 -10.21 0.77 13.01
CA TRP A 254 -8.85 0.97 12.49
C TRP A 254 -7.94 1.71 13.48
N GLY A 255 -8.51 2.54 14.36
CA GLY A 255 -7.76 3.21 15.41
C GLY A 255 -6.95 4.44 14.99
N ASN A 256 -6.95 4.79 13.71
CA ASN A 256 -6.25 5.97 13.20
C ASN A 256 -6.94 7.26 13.67
N PRO A 257 -6.21 8.32 14.07
CA PRO A 257 -6.81 9.60 14.42
C PRO A 257 -7.48 10.23 13.20
N LEU A 258 -8.60 10.92 13.44
CA LEU A 258 -9.32 11.62 12.38
C LEU A 258 -8.67 12.96 12.06
N TYR A 259 -8.82 13.41 10.81
CA TYR A 259 -8.32 14.71 10.37
C TYR A 259 -9.18 15.85 10.86
N ARG A 260 -8.56 16.94 11.31
CA ARG A 260 -9.24 18.21 11.60
C ARG A 260 -9.45 18.97 10.29
N TRP A 261 -10.44 18.55 9.52
CA TRP A 261 -10.70 19.07 8.17
C TRP A 261 -10.88 20.59 8.09
N SER A 262 -11.33 21.24 9.17
CA SER A 262 -11.42 22.68 9.24
C SER A 262 -10.05 23.37 9.17
N VAL A 263 -9.02 22.79 9.77
CA VAL A 263 -7.63 23.27 9.69
C VAL A 263 -7.06 23.02 8.31
N HIS A 264 -7.21 21.80 7.78
CA HIS A 264 -6.77 21.48 6.42
C HIS A 264 -7.39 22.43 5.40
N LYS A 265 -8.70 22.69 5.46
CA LYS A 265 -9.39 23.61 4.58
C LYS A 265 -8.85 25.05 4.69
N LYS A 266 -8.60 25.53 5.91
CA LYS A 266 -8.03 26.85 6.16
C LYS A 266 -6.63 27.01 5.56
N GLN A 267 -5.85 25.93 5.56
CA GLN A 267 -4.49 25.86 4.97
C GLN A 267 -4.53 25.49 3.47
N GLY A 268 -5.69 25.50 2.81
CA GLY A 268 -5.80 25.11 1.38
C GLY A 268 -5.45 23.66 1.09
N TYR A 269 -5.55 22.77 2.10
CA TYR A 269 -5.19 21.35 2.02
C TYR A 269 -3.70 21.09 1.72
N GLN A 270 -2.81 22.02 2.08
CA GLN A 270 -1.38 21.99 1.72
C GLN A 270 -0.72 20.64 2.06
N TRP A 271 -0.93 20.11 3.28
CA TRP A 271 -0.38 18.82 3.68
C TRP A 271 -0.81 17.65 2.76
N TRP A 272 -2.06 17.64 2.34
CA TRP A 272 -2.55 16.62 1.40
C TRP A 272 -1.96 16.78 0.00
N LEU A 273 -1.80 18.01 -0.46
CA LEU A 273 -1.14 18.29 -1.75
C LEU A 273 0.32 17.83 -1.71
N GLU A 274 1.04 18.11 -0.64
CA GLU A 274 2.43 17.67 -0.46
C GLU A 274 2.54 16.14 -0.39
N ARG A 275 1.64 15.48 0.35
CA ARG A 275 1.58 14.02 0.44
C ARG A 275 1.34 13.36 -0.91
N LEU A 276 0.35 13.83 -1.66
CA LEU A 276 0.03 13.27 -2.97
C LEU A 276 1.07 13.64 -4.02
N ALA A 277 1.67 14.82 -3.95
CA ALA A 277 2.80 15.17 -4.81
C ALA A 277 4.04 14.28 -4.53
N ALA A 278 4.31 13.95 -3.27
CA ALA A 278 5.36 13.00 -2.92
C ALA A 278 5.05 11.60 -3.45
N ALA A 279 3.82 11.11 -3.30
CA ALA A 279 3.39 9.85 -3.86
C ALA A 279 3.46 9.81 -5.39
N GLY A 280 3.11 10.92 -6.07
CA GLY A 280 3.22 11.06 -7.54
C GLY A 280 4.65 11.10 -8.08
N ARG A 281 5.66 11.32 -7.22
CA ARG A 281 7.07 11.10 -7.58
C ARG A 281 7.50 9.65 -7.43
N MET A 282 6.79 8.89 -6.59
CA MET A 282 7.07 7.46 -6.38
C MET A 282 6.31 6.56 -7.35
N TYR A 283 5.13 6.96 -7.79
CA TYR A 283 4.20 6.13 -8.56
C TYR A 283 3.68 6.87 -9.78
N ASP A 284 3.42 6.13 -10.86
CA ASP A 284 2.82 6.69 -12.07
C ASP A 284 1.31 6.91 -11.93
N VAL A 285 0.64 6.06 -11.14
CA VAL A 285 -0.78 6.16 -10.80
C VAL A 285 -0.94 5.89 -9.31
N ILE A 286 -1.80 6.62 -8.63
CA ILE A 286 -2.05 6.45 -7.20
C ILE A 286 -3.46 5.90 -6.99
N ARG A 287 -3.58 4.73 -6.35
CA ARG A 287 -4.83 4.30 -5.74
C ARG A 287 -5.01 5.02 -4.41
N LEU A 288 -6.04 5.83 -4.32
CA LEU A 288 -6.39 6.53 -3.08
C LEU A 288 -7.38 5.67 -2.29
N ASP A 289 -6.84 5.04 -1.25
CA ASP A 289 -7.55 4.08 -0.42
C ASP A 289 -8.66 4.75 0.39
N HIS A 290 -9.79 4.05 0.56
CA HIS A 290 -10.98 4.50 1.27
C HIS A 290 -11.48 5.89 0.84
N PHE A 291 -11.58 6.12 -0.47
CA PHE A 291 -11.95 7.41 -1.05
C PHE A 291 -13.27 7.98 -0.51
N ARG A 292 -14.24 7.11 -0.16
CA ARG A 292 -15.50 7.57 0.43
C ARG A 292 -15.31 8.42 1.69
N GLY A 293 -14.20 8.25 2.44
CA GLY A 293 -13.88 9.01 3.64
C GLY A 293 -13.73 10.52 3.39
N PHE A 294 -13.49 10.94 2.15
CA PHE A 294 -13.49 12.35 1.78
C PHE A 294 -14.91 12.94 1.62
N GLU A 295 -15.91 12.11 1.40
CA GLU A 295 -17.32 12.53 1.43
C GLU A 295 -17.89 12.44 2.84
N ALA A 296 -17.83 11.26 3.45
CA ALA A 296 -18.18 11.01 4.84
C ALA A 296 -17.38 9.81 5.39
N TYR A 297 -16.94 9.93 6.63
CA TYR A 297 -16.15 8.93 7.33
C TYR A 297 -16.85 8.45 8.58
N TRP A 298 -16.55 7.20 8.98
CA TRP A 298 -17.08 6.61 10.20
C TRP A 298 -16.21 7.00 11.39
N SER A 299 -16.77 7.79 12.30
CA SER A 299 -16.10 8.33 13.49
C SER A 299 -16.51 7.54 14.72
N VAL A 300 -15.54 6.86 15.33
CA VAL A 300 -15.75 6.06 16.55
C VAL A 300 -15.12 6.79 17.73
N PRO A 301 -15.83 7.03 18.84
CA PRO A 301 -15.23 7.65 20.03
C PRO A 301 -14.00 6.90 20.51
N TYR A 302 -12.92 7.61 20.84
CA TYR A 302 -11.68 6.99 21.29
C TYR A 302 -11.90 6.15 22.56
N GLY A 303 -11.24 4.98 22.63
CA GLY A 303 -11.36 4.04 23.73
C GLY A 303 -12.45 2.97 23.58
N HIS A 304 -13.29 3.05 22.55
CA HIS A 304 -14.20 1.96 22.21
C HIS A 304 -13.45 0.74 21.68
N LYS A 305 -13.96 -0.47 21.95
CA LYS A 305 -13.34 -1.74 21.53
C LYS A 305 -13.80 -2.22 20.15
N THR A 306 -14.92 -1.68 19.66
CA THR A 306 -15.53 -2.02 18.38
C THR A 306 -15.97 -0.76 17.65
N ALA A 307 -16.23 -0.84 16.35
CA ALA A 307 -16.71 0.27 15.56
C ALA A 307 -18.25 0.44 15.60
N ARG A 308 -18.96 -0.43 16.32
CA ARG A 308 -20.44 -0.51 16.36
C ARG A 308 -21.11 0.83 16.72
N TYR A 309 -20.51 1.60 17.63
CA TYR A 309 -21.07 2.84 18.17
C TYR A 309 -20.50 4.12 17.53
N GLY A 310 -20.04 4.00 16.31
CA GLY A 310 -19.61 5.14 15.52
C GLY A 310 -20.77 5.95 14.93
N LYS A 311 -20.42 7.01 14.22
CA LYS A 311 -21.38 7.82 13.44
C LYS A 311 -20.73 8.32 12.16
N TRP A 312 -21.53 8.52 11.13
CA TRP A 312 -21.10 9.18 9.93
C TRP A 312 -20.88 10.69 10.18
N VAL A 313 -19.72 11.17 9.74
CA VAL A 313 -19.35 12.57 9.79
C VAL A 313 -18.93 13.02 8.39
N LYS A 314 -19.43 14.17 7.94
CA LYS A 314 -19.09 14.72 6.62
C LYS A 314 -17.61 15.04 6.53
N GLY A 315 -16.99 14.59 5.44
CA GLY A 315 -15.61 14.88 5.08
C GLY A 315 -15.46 16.26 4.40
N PRO A 316 -14.28 16.54 3.84
CA PRO A 316 -13.99 17.82 3.17
C PRO A 316 -14.76 18.00 1.85
N GLY A 317 -15.23 16.92 1.23
CA GLY A 317 -16.05 16.89 0.04
C GLY A 317 -15.47 17.65 -1.15
N MET A 318 -16.32 18.31 -1.89
CA MET A 318 -15.97 19.01 -3.12
C MET A 318 -14.86 20.07 -2.95
N SER A 319 -14.69 20.64 -1.75
CA SER A 319 -13.60 21.61 -1.52
C SER A 319 -12.22 20.98 -1.61
N PHE A 320 -12.09 19.71 -1.20
CA PHE A 320 -10.85 18.94 -1.33
C PHE A 320 -10.58 18.56 -2.81
N VAL A 321 -11.59 18.07 -3.53
CA VAL A 321 -11.45 17.74 -4.96
C VAL A 321 -11.02 18.97 -5.77
N LYS A 322 -11.62 20.13 -5.51
CA LYS A 322 -11.23 21.39 -6.16
C LYS A 322 -9.79 21.79 -5.84
N ALA A 323 -9.34 21.59 -4.59
CA ALA A 323 -7.96 21.87 -4.21
C ALA A 323 -6.97 20.92 -4.92
N LEU A 324 -7.27 19.62 -4.99
CA LEU A 324 -6.46 18.64 -5.72
C LEU A 324 -6.35 18.99 -7.21
N LYS A 325 -7.48 19.22 -7.89
CA LYS A 325 -7.48 19.58 -9.32
C LYS A 325 -6.75 20.88 -9.62
N LYS A 326 -6.72 21.82 -8.67
CA LYS A 326 -5.95 23.07 -8.81
C LYS A 326 -4.46 22.89 -8.56
N GLY A 327 -4.10 22.13 -7.49
CA GLY A 327 -2.72 21.98 -7.05
C GLY A 327 -1.94 20.89 -7.78
N LEU A 328 -2.65 19.82 -8.22
CA LEU A 328 -2.09 18.64 -8.87
C LEU A 328 -2.98 18.21 -10.06
N PRO A 329 -3.11 19.05 -11.11
CA PRO A 329 -4.09 18.84 -12.18
C PRO A 329 -3.86 17.55 -12.97
N ASP A 330 -2.61 17.14 -13.11
CA ASP A 330 -2.19 16.02 -13.96
C ASP A 330 -1.89 14.75 -13.17
N LEU A 331 -2.18 14.71 -11.85
CA LEU A 331 -1.91 13.54 -11.02
C LEU A 331 -2.92 12.43 -11.31
N PRO A 332 -2.49 11.27 -11.86
CA PRO A 332 -3.38 10.15 -12.12
C PRO A 332 -3.79 9.47 -10.81
N LEU A 333 -5.09 9.45 -10.53
CA LEU A 333 -5.67 8.82 -9.35
C LEU A 333 -6.68 7.75 -9.73
N ILE A 334 -6.75 6.71 -8.92
CA ILE A 334 -7.84 5.72 -8.85
C ILE A 334 -8.52 5.92 -7.51
N ALA A 335 -9.83 6.09 -7.50
CA ALA A 335 -10.59 6.18 -6.25
C ALA A 335 -11.00 4.78 -5.80
N GLU A 336 -10.56 4.36 -4.62
CA GLU A 336 -11.11 3.16 -4.00
C GLU A 336 -12.49 3.49 -3.42
N ASP A 337 -13.50 3.11 -4.15
CA ASP A 337 -14.92 3.34 -3.88
C ASP A 337 -15.66 2.03 -3.65
N LEU A 338 -15.05 1.10 -2.91
CA LEU A 338 -15.66 -0.18 -2.55
C LEU A 338 -16.58 -0.04 -1.32
N GLY A 339 -17.46 -1.03 -1.13
CA GLY A 339 -18.39 -1.10 -0.03
C GLY A 339 -19.68 -0.32 -0.26
N PHE A 340 -20.28 0.21 0.80
CA PHE A 340 -21.58 0.91 0.73
C PHE A 340 -21.42 2.32 0.14
N LEU A 341 -21.84 2.51 -1.08
CA LEU A 341 -21.75 3.78 -1.79
C LEU A 341 -23.08 4.55 -1.73
N THR A 342 -22.97 5.87 -1.57
CA THR A 342 -24.07 6.81 -1.76
C THR A 342 -23.84 7.61 -3.04
N GLN A 343 -24.89 8.23 -3.58
CA GLN A 343 -24.76 9.05 -4.79
C GLN A 343 -23.75 10.18 -4.62
N GLU A 344 -23.66 10.76 -3.42
CA GLU A 344 -22.72 11.84 -3.11
C GLU A 344 -21.25 11.40 -3.23
N VAL A 345 -20.92 10.12 -2.91
CA VAL A 345 -19.58 9.56 -3.10
C VAL A 345 -19.27 9.43 -4.60
N LEU A 346 -20.23 8.93 -5.38
CA LEU A 346 -20.09 8.81 -6.83
C LEU A 346 -19.92 10.18 -7.48
N ASP A 347 -20.74 11.15 -7.11
CA ASP A 347 -20.65 12.53 -7.60
C ASP A 347 -19.30 13.18 -7.27
N LEU A 348 -18.76 12.89 -6.08
CA LEU A 348 -17.45 13.40 -5.67
C LEU A 348 -16.32 12.79 -6.50
N ARG A 349 -16.34 11.47 -6.74
CA ARG A 349 -15.39 10.75 -7.59
C ARG A 349 -15.45 11.27 -9.03
N ASP A 350 -16.65 11.38 -9.58
CA ASP A 350 -16.89 11.79 -10.96
C ASP A 350 -16.51 13.26 -11.19
N ALA A 351 -16.70 14.14 -10.20
CA ALA A 351 -16.18 15.50 -10.22
C ALA A 351 -14.64 15.55 -10.27
N GLY A 352 -13.96 14.57 -9.70
CA GLY A 352 -12.52 14.36 -9.85
C GLY A 352 -12.13 13.88 -11.24
N GLY A 353 -13.02 13.16 -11.92
CA GLY A 353 -12.75 12.46 -13.18
C GLY A 353 -11.99 11.14 -12.97
N TRP A 354 -11.98 10.62 -11.75
CA TRP A 354 -11.18 9.44 -11.38
C TRP A 354 -11.95 8.13 -11.59
N PRO A 355 -11.30 7.08 -12.11
CA PRO A 355 -11.91 5.76 -12.20
C PRO A 355 -12.21 5.20 -10.80
N GLY A 356 -13.37 4.57 -10.65
CA GLY A 356 -13.70 3.74 -9.50
C GLY A 356 -13.29 2.27 -9.72
N MET A 357 -13.41 1.46 -8.68
CA MET A 357 -13.02 0.06 -8.69
C MET A 357 -14.21 -0.87 -8.85
N LYS A 358 -14.05 -1.95 -9.61
CA LYS A 358 -15.02 -3.00 -9.85
C LYS A 358 -14.39 -4.36 -9.53
N VAL A 359 -14.89 -5.04 -8.51
CA VAL A 359 -14.34 -6.31 -8.01
C VAL A 359 -15.31 -7.45 -8.29
N LEU A 360 -14.91 -8.40 -9.13
CA LEU A 360 -15.78 -9.49 -9.57
C LEU A 360 -16.26 -10.38 -8.41
N GLN A 361 -15.46 -10.58 -7.37
CA GLN A 361 -15.88 -11.37 -6.20
C GLN A 361 -17.13 -10.84 -5.50
N PHE A 362 -17.49 -9.57 -5.71
CA PHE A 362 -18.70 -8.97 -5.12
C PHE A 362 -19.94 -9.03 -6.04
N ALA A 363 -19.80 -9.65 -7.22
CA ALA A 363 -20.83 -9.59 -8.26
C ALA A 363 -21.91 -10.65 -8.15
N PHE A 364 -21.64 -11.80 -7.51
CA PHE A 364 -22.38 -13.03 -7.78
C PHE A 364 -23.35 -13.47 -6.67
N ASP A 365 -23.90 -12.53 -5.88
CA ASP A 365 -25.05 -12.82 -5.04
C ASP A 365 -26.31 -12.88 -5.93
N PRO A 366 -26.97 -14.06 -6.08
CA PRO A 366 -28.15 -14.20 -6.91
C PRO A 366 -29.41 -13.56 -6.32
N LYS A 367 -29.35 -13.11 -5.07
CA LYS A 367 -30.51 -12.55 -4.34
C LYS A 367 -30.64 -11.04 -4.50
N GLU A 368 -29.55 -10.37 -4.88
CA GLU A 368 -29.51 -8.91 -4.96
C GLU A 368 -28.93 -8.45 -6.30
N PRO A 369 -29.47 -7.36 -6.91
CA PRO A 369 -28.81 -6.70 -8.05
C PRO A 369 -27.41 -6.22 -7.65
N SER A 370 -26.43 -6.41 -8.51
CA SER A 370 -25.05 -6.01 -8.24
C SER A 370 -24.48 -5.10 -9.31
N ASP A 371 -24.01 -3.93 -8.90
CA ASP A 371 -23.25 -3.00 -9.75
C ASP A 371 -21.82 -3.49 -10.05
N TYR A 372 -21.45 -4.65 -9.52
CA TYR A 372 -20.20 -5.35 -9.80
C TYR A 372 -20.32 -6.39 -10.94
N LEU A 373 -21.50 -6.56 -11.56
CA LEU A 373 -21.64 -7.40 -12.73
C LEU A 373 -21.05 -6.68 -13.97
N PRO A 374 -20.19 -7.33 -14.76
CA PRO A 374 -19.46 -6.71 -15.88
C PRO A 374 -20.30 -5.95 -16.91
N HIS A 375 -21.59 -6.29 -17.10
CA HIS A 375 -22.47 -5.57 -18.03
C HIS A 375 -22.91 -4.19 -17.50
N THR A 376 -22.71 -3.90 -16.21
CA THR A 376 -23.03 -2.60 -15.58
C THR A 376 -21.84 -1.64 -15.56
N TYR A 377 -20.63 -2.10 -15.96
CA TYR A 377 -19.43 -1.29 -15.87
C TYR A 377 -19.44 -0.10 -16.83
N VAL A 378 -18.69 0.93 -16.44
CA VAL A 378 -18.39 2.09 -17.28
C VAL A 378 -16.91 2.03 -17.72
N HIS A 379 -16.56 2.73 -18.81
CA HIS A 379 -15.19 2.78 -19.31
C HIS A 379 -14.22 3.30 -18.24
N ASN A 380 -14.52 4.44 -17.62
CA ASN A 380 -13.70 5.05 -16.58
C ASN A 380 -13.77 4.24 -15.27
N SER A 381 -13.24 3.02 -15.28
CA SER A 381 -13.19 2.13 -14.12
C SER A 381 -11.99 1.17 -14.21
N VAL A 382 -11.64 0.58 -13.06
CA VAL A 382 -10.64 -0.48 -12.95
C VAL A 382 -11.34 -1.77 -12.52
N CYS A 383 -11.23 -2.80 -13.34
CA CYS A 383 -11.78 -4.13 -13.04
C CYS A 383 -10.73 -5.02 -12.36
N TYR A 384 -11.13 -5.71 -11.31
CA TYR A 384 -10.33 -6.69 -10.56
C TYR A 384 -11.05 -8.03 -10.49
N THR A 385 -10.31 -9.14 -10.46
CA THR A 385 -10.88 -10.42 -9.97
C THR A 385 -11.09 -10.34 -8.45
N GLY A 386 -10.12 -9.83 -7.73
CA GLY A 386 -10.08 -9.51 -6.33
C GLY A 386 -8.89 -8.59 -6.05
N THR A 387 -8.90 -7.89 -4.91
CA THR A 387 -7.78 -7.07 -4.42
C THR A 387 -6.94 -7.88 -3.41
N HIS A 388 -5.93 -7.25 -2.81
CA HIS A 388 -5.13 -7.84 -1.73
C HIS A 388 -5.96 -8.20 -0.46
N ASP A 389 -7.13 -7.58 -0.29
CA ASP A 389 -8.06 -7.86 0.82
C ASP A 389 -9.02 -9.01 0.53
N ASN A 390 -9.17 -9.37 -0.72
CA ASN A 390 -10.06 -10.44 -1.14
C ASN A 390 -9.38 -11.82 -1.05
N MET A 391 -10.18 -12.85 -1.14
CA MET A 391 -9.71 -14.21 -1.35
C MET A 391 -8.99 -14.32 -2.69
N THR A 392 -8.17 -15.37 -2.90
CA THR A 392 -7.85 -15.79 -4.27
C THR A 392 -9.14 -16.28 -4.94
N MET A 393 -9.24 -16.16 -6.27
CA MET A 393 -10.42 -16.64 -6.98
C MET A 393 -10.66 -18.14 -6.79
N ARG A 394 -9.59 -18.92 -6.66
CA ARG A 394 -9.71 -20.35 -6.35
C ARG A 394 -10.36 -20.56 -4.97
N GLN A 395 -9.90 -19.85 -3.95
CA GLN A 395 -10.51 -19.92 -2.61
C GLN A 395 -11.97 -19.50 -2.67
N TRP A 396 -12.32 -18.47 -3.44
CA TRP A 396 -13.71 -18.03 -3.59
C TRP A 396 -14.59 -19.15 -4.13
N PHE A 397 -14.19 -19.85 -5.20
CA PHE A 397 -14.92 -21.00 -5.74
C PHE A 397 -15.00 -22.19 -4.77
N GLU A 398 -14.02 -22.34 -3.87
CA GLU A 398 -14.01 -23.42 -2.86
C GLU A 398 -14.91 -23.10 -1.65
N THR A 399 -15.22 -21.82 -1.37
CA THR A 399 -15.90 -21.37 -0.14
C THR A 399 -17.23 -20.67 -0.37
N ALA A 400 -17.49 -20.13 -1.54
CA ALA A 400 -18.76 -19.51 -1.90
C ALA A 400 -19.90 -20.53 -1.88
N SER A 401 -21.13 -20.07 -1.68
CA SER A 401 -22.29 -20.93 -1.72
C SER A 401 -22.48 -21.57 -3.11
N ARG A 402 -23.17 -22.70 -3.15
CA ARG A 402 -23.46 -23.36 -4.42
C ARG A 402 -24.23 -22.45 -5.38
N GLU A 403 -25.18 -21.69 -4.86
CA GLU A 403 -25.98 -20.75 -5.64
C GLU A 403 -25.15 -19.64 -6.29
N GLU A 404 -24.18 -19.07 -5.54
CA GLU A 404 -23.25 -18.08 -6.06
C GLU A 404 -22.33 -18.66 -7.14
N VAL A 405 -21.79 -19.85 -6.90
CA VAL A 405 -20.92 -20.54 -7.88
C VAL A 405 -21.68 -20.89 -9.16
N GLU A 406 -22.93 -21.41 -9.06
CA GLU A 406 -23.77 -21.71 -10.21
C GLU A 406 -24.11 -20.44 -11.01
N PHE A 407 -24.44 -19.34 -10.31
CA PHE A 407 -24.70 -18.05 -10.95
C PHE A 407 -23.46 -17.51 -11.66
N ALA A 408 -22.31 -17.48 -10.97
CA ALA A 408 -21.03 -17.05 -11.55
C ALA A 408 -20.66 -17.89 -12.78
N ALA A 409 -20.80 -19.22 -12.70
CA ALA A 409 -20.49 -20.13 -13.79
C ALA A 409 -21.39 -19.90 -15.01
N ALA A 410 -22.68 -19.71 -14.81
CA ALA A 410 -23.64 -19.42 -15.87
C ALA A 410 -23.38 -18.03 -16.48
N TYR A 411 -23.21 -16.99 -15.66
CA TYR A 411 -22.98 -15.62 -16.13
C TYR A 411 -21.69 -15.48 -16.94
N MET A 412 -20.58 -16.03 -16.44
CA MET A 412 -19.27 -15.94 -17.07
C MET A 412 -19.03 -17.02 -18.12
N ASN A 413 -19.99 -17.94 -18.37
CA ASN A 413 -19.83 -19.10 -19.24
C ASN A 413 -18.56 -19.90 -18.92
N LEU A 414 -18.38 -20.27 -17.64
CA LEU A 414 -17.22 -21.01 -17.17
C LEU A 414 -17.25 -22.47 -17.60
N SER A 415 -16.10 -23.04 -17.88
CA SER A 415 -15.95 -24.45 -18.25
C SER A 415 -14.81 -25.12 -17.48
N GLN A 416 -14.94 -26.43 -17.24
CA GLN A 416 -13.87 -27.22 -16.65
C GLN A 416 -12.62 -27.28 -17.55
N LYS A 417 -12.79 -27.21 -18.87
CA LYS A 417 -11.68 -27.22 -19.82
C LYS A 417 -10.78 -25.99 -19.69
N GLU A 418 -11.36 -24.81 -19.52
CA GLU A 418 -10.61 -23.55 -19.32
C GLU A 418 -10.11 -23.43 -17.88
N GLY A 419 -10.87 -23.96 -16.93
CA GLY A 419 -10.71 -23.74 -15.49
C GLY A 419 -11.45 -22.48 -15.03
N TYR A 420 -12.14 -22.57 -13.89
CA TYR A 420 -13.01 -21.50 -13.41
C TYR A 420 -12.26 -20.19 -13.14
N VAL A 421 -11.08 -20.27 -12.54
CA VAL A 421 -10.25 -19.07 -12.28
C VAL A 421 -9.85 -18.37 -13.58
N TRP A 422 -9.37 -19.12 -14.57
CA TRP A 422 -8.98 -18.55 -15.88
C TRP A 422 -10.17 -18.01 -16.66
N GLY A 423 -11.35 -18.62 -16.56
CA GLY A 423 -12.59 -18.11 -17.13
C GLY A 423 -13.02 -16.78 -16.47
N THR A 424 -12.80 -16.64 -15.16
CA THR A 424 -13.03 -15.37 -14.43
C THR A 424 -12.04 -14.29 -14.89
N ILE A 425 -10.76 -14.62 -15.03
CA ILE A 425 -9.75 -13.70 -15.58
C ILE A 425 -10.12 -13.25 -17.00
N ARG A 426 -10.55 -14.18 -17.84
CA ARG A 426 -11.05 -13.89 -19.19
C ARG A 426 -12.20 -12.89 -19.14
N THR A 427 -13.15 -13.09 -18.24
CA THR A 427 -14.30 -12.18 -18.07
C THR A 427 -13.89 -10.80 -17.63
N ALA A 428 -12.95 -10.69 -16.68
CA ALA A 428 -12.38 -9.41 -16.25
C ALA A 428 -11.72 -8.67 -17.42
N LEU A 429 -10.88 -9.35 -18.19
CA LEU A 429 -10.20 -8.78 -19.36
C LEU A 429 -11.18 -8.39 -20.48
N ALA A 430 -12.30 -9.11 -20.63
CA ALA A 430 -13.35 -8.81 -21.60
C ALA A 430 -14.20 -7.59 -21.22
N SER A 431 -14.21 -7.18 -19.94
CA SER A 431 -15.04 -6.05 -19.47
C SER A 431 -14.75 -4.76 -20.24
N VAL A 432 -15.68 -3.80 -20.17
CA VAL A 432 -15.53 -2.47 -20.81
C VAL A 432 -14.60 -1.54 -20.06
N SER A 433 -14.21 -1.86 -18.81
CA SER A 433 -13.30 -1.05 -18.00
C SER A 433 -12.01 -0.72 -18.75
N ASP A 434 -11.54 0.52 -18.65
CA ASP A 434 -10.29 0.94 -19.30
C ASP A 434 -9.09 0.22 -18.69
N LEU A 435 -9.10 0.00 -17.39
CA LEU A 435 -8.03 -0.73 -16.70
C LEU A 435 -8.56 -2.08 -16.16
N CYS A 436 -7.69 -3.08 -16.16
CA CYS A 436 -7.98 -4.39 -15.57
C CYS A 436 -6.74 -4.89 -14.84
N VAL A 437 -6.83 -5.12 -13.55
CA VAL A 437 -5.72 -5.58 -12.71
C VAL A 437 -6.08 -6.91 -12.05
N ILE A 438 -5.21 -7.90 -12.22
CA ILE A 438 -5.44 -9.26 -11.72
C ILE A 438 -4.37 -9.58 -10.67
N GLN A 439 -4.76 -10.21 -9.57
CA GLN A 439 -3.81 -10.73 -8.60
C GLN A 439 -2.91 -11.79 -9.24
N LEU A 440 -1.60 -11.75 -8.98
CA LEU A 440 -0.70 -12.80 -9.47
C LEU A 440 -1.13 -14.19 -8.99
N GLN A 441 -1.65 -14.29 -7.77
CA GLN A 441 -2.17 -15.53 -7.18
C GLN A 441 -3.26 -16.18 -8.04
N ASP A 442 -4.11 -15.39 -8.70
CA ASP A 442 -5.18 -15.88 -9.56
C ASP A 442 -4.61 -16.41 -10.88
N TYR A 443 -3.65 -15.73 -11.50
CA TYR A 443 -2.93 -16.27 -12.67
C TYR A 443 -2.23 -17.61 -12.38
N LEU A 444 -1.71 -17.74 -11.16
CA LEU A 444 -1.08 -18.97 -10.66
C LEU A 444 -2.08 -20.03 -10.17
N ASN A 445 -3.36 -19.70 -10.13
CA ASN A 445 -4.44 -20.57 -9.62
C ASN A 445 -4.17 -21.08 -8.19
N LEU A 446 -3.66 -20.20 -7.31
CA LEU A 446 -3.31 -20.54 -5.93
C LEU A 446 -4.55 -20.54 -5.02
N ASP A 447 -4.54 -21.42 -4.01
CA ASP A 447 -5.60 -21.52 -3.00
C ASP A 447 -5.49 -20.43 -1.91
N GLY A 448 -6.36 -20.49 -0.90
CA GLY A 448 -6.44 -19.49 0.17
C GLY A 448 -5.19 -19.33 1.04
N ARG A 449 -4.22 -20.24 0.95
CA ARG A 449 -2.91 -20.09 1.63
C ARG A 449 -2.08 -18.94 1.03
N ALA A 450 -2.41 -18.52 -0.19
CA ALA A 450 -1.79 -17.40 -0.87
C ALA A 450 -2.55 -16.07 -0.68
N ARG A 451 -3.62 -16.03 0.10
CA ARG A 451 -4.33 -14.79 0.42
C ARG A 451 -3.41 -13.82 1.17
N MET A 452 -3.43 -12.55 0.76
CA MET A 452 -2.53 -11.53 1.31
C MET A 452 -3.02 -10.99 2.64
N ASN A 453 -4.31 -10.65 2.75
CA ASN A 453 -4.89 -10.02 3.93
C ASN A 453 -6.29 -10.55 4.25
N PHE A 454 -6.58 -10.61 5.55
CA PHE A 454 -7.92 -10.84 6.11
C PHE A 454 -8.35 -9.57 6.84
N PRO A 455 -9.12 -8.67 6.20
CA PRO A 455 -9.52 -7.40 6.78
C PRO A 455 -10.15 -7.53 8.17
N GLY A 456 -9.88 -6.56 9.04
CA GLY A 456 -10.40 -6.55 10.41
C GLY A 456 -9.77 -7.57 11.35
N THR A 457 -8.71 -8.28 10.94
CA THR A 457 -8.03 -9.28 11.78
C THR A 457 -6.57 -8.92 12.00
N LEU A 458 -6.04 -9.29 13.16
CA LEU A 458 -4.61 -9.31 13.45
C LEU A 458 -4.17 -10.77 13.46
N SER A 459 -3.41 -11.18 12.44
CA SER A 459 -3.00 -12.56 12.24
C SER A 459 -1.60 -12.65 11.68
N ASP A 460 -0.81 -13.63 12.13
CA ASP A 460 0.54 -13.95 11.61
C ASP A 460 0.52 -14.41 10.14
N SER A 461 -0.65 -14.58 9.53
CA SER A 461 -0.79 -14.90 8.10
C SER A 461 -0.96 -13.68 7.22
N ASN A 462 -1.38 -12.53 7.78
CA ASN A 462 -1.57 -11.31 7.01
C ASN A 462 -0.22 -10.74 6.54
N TRP A 463 -0.20 -10.26 5.30
CA TRP A 463 0.94 -9.58 4.67
C TRP A 463 2.18 -10.46 4.45
N THR A 464 2.09 -11.77 4.71
CA THR A 464 3.26 -12.66 4.72
C THR A 464 3.43 -13.52 3.48
N TRP A 465 2.41 -13.65 2.63
CA TRP A 465 2.52 -14.51 1.45
C TRP A 465 3.66 -14.07 0.50
N ARG A 466 4.43 -15.06 0.02
CA ARG A 466 5.48 -14.87 -0.98
C ARG A 466 5.39 -15.94 -2.07
N ALA A 467 5.68 -15.53 -3.30
CA ALA A 467 5.83 -16.45 -4.41
C ALA A 467 7.07 -17.32 -4.22
N LYS A 468 6.95 -18.61 -4.56
CA LYS A 468 8.11 -19.52 -4.64
C LYS A 468 9.03 -19.10 -5.77
N ASP A 469 10.31 -19.32 -5.59
CA ASP A 469 11.26 -19.17 -6.69
C ASP A 469 10.88 -20.11 -7.85
N GLY A 470 11.02 -19.61 -9.07
CA GLY A 470 10.71 -20.35 -10.29
C GLY A 470 9.23 -20.53 -10.63
N ILE A 471 8.26 -20.04 -9.79
CA ILE A 471 6.82 -20.15 -10.12
C ILE A 471 6.39 -19.17 -11.21
N ILE A 472 7.10 -18.06 -11.37
CA ILE A 472 6.86 -17.02 -12.38
C ILE A 472 7.62 -17.42 -13.65
N THR A 473 6.94 -18.08 -14.59
CA THR A 473 7.57 -18.73 -15.74
C THR A 473 7.28 -18.01 -17.06
N LYS A 474 8.13 -18.25 -18.07
CA LYS A 474 7.90 -17.77 -19.44
C LYS A 474 6.62 -18.34 -20.07
N ASP A 475 6.25 -19.58 -19.74
CA ASP A 475 5.01 -20.17 -20.22
C ASP A 475 3.78 -19.48 -19.64
N LEU A 476 3.84 -19.08 -18.36
CA LEU A 476 2.81 -18.25 -17.74
C LEU A 476 2.72 -16.90 -18.44
N ALA A 477 3.85 -16.22 -18.66
CA ALA A 477 3.89 -14.95 -19.38
C ALA A 477 3.25 -15.07 -20.78
N LYS A 478 3.60 -16.11 -21.54
CA LYS A 478 3.01 -16.35 -22.84
C LYS A 478 1.49 -16.54 -22.77
N LYS A 479 1.01 -17.35 -21.85
CA LYS A 479 -0.43 -17.60 -21.66
C LYS A 479 -1.19 -16.31 -21.30
N ILE A 480 -0.64 -15.50 -20.41
CA ILE A 480 -1.21 -14.19 -20.04
C ILE A 480 -1.24 -13.28 -21.27
N ARG A 481 -0.14 -13.17 -22.01
CA ARG A 481 -0.03 -12.33 -23.20
C ARG A 481 -1.06 -12.69 -24.27
N GLU A 482 -1.24 -13.98 -24.54
CA GLU A 482 -2.23 -14.46 -25.52
C GLU A 482 -3.65 -13.98 -25.15
N LEU A 483 -4.03 -14.11 -23.89
CA LEU A 483 -5.33 -13.66 -23.40
C LEU A 483 -5.46 -12.13 -23.38
N THR A 484 -4.42 -11.41 -22.94
CA THR A 484 -4.36 -9.95 -22.93
C THR A 484 -4.51 -9.37 -24.34
N ARG A 485 -3.82 -9.98 -25.33
CA ARG A 485 -3.91 -9.58 -26.74
C ARG A 485 -5.30 -9.85 -27.31
N LEU A 486 -5.93 -10.97 -26.97
CA LEU A 486 -7.28 -11.32 -27.43
C LEU A 486 -8.31 -10.24 -27.09
N TYR A 487 -8.15 -9.61 -25.92
CA TYR A 487 -9.06 -8.55 -25.43
C TYR A 487 -8.53 -7.14 -25.65
N ALA A 488 -7.52 -6.97 -26.52
CA ALA A 488 -6.94 -5.69 -26.92
C ALA A 488 -6.53 -4.80 -25.71
N ARG A 489 -5.76 -5.39 -24.78
CA ARG A 489 -5.22 -4.69 -23.59
C ARG A 489 -3.68 -4.59 -23.57
N ILE A 490 -3.04 -4.92 -24.70
CA ILE A 490 -1.59 -4.75 -24.90
C ILE A 490 -1.30 -3.32 -25.37
#